data_2143269fffce2462c1f4de184b2ebfc2
#
_entry.id   2143269fffce2462c1f4de184b2ebfc2
#
_cell.length_a   1.000
_cell.length_b   1.000
_cell.length_c   1.000
_cell.angle_alpha   90.00
_cell.angle_beta   90.00
_cell.angle_gamma   90.00
#
_symmetry.space_group_name_H-M   'P 1'
#
loop_
_entity.id
_entity.type
_entity.pdbx_description
1 polymer ?
#
loop_
_entity_poly.entity_id
_entity_poly.type
_entity_poly.pdbx_seq_one_letter_code
_entity_poly.pdbx_strand_id
1 'polypeptide(L)'
;MVTTAKLKYLGVSAQKVRLVVDQVRGKRVDDALSILHYSPRRVSRDLEKLLKSAVANAQQKDPELDVDRLVLSQAMVDEAPTMRRARSRAMGRFFPILKRACHVRFDLDLHRSGARG
;
A
#
# COMPACT_ATOMS: atom_id res chain seq x y z
N MET A 1 -16.42 3.46 5.63
CA MET A 1 -15.22 3.73 4.84
C MET A 1 -15.32 5.11 4.22
N VAL A 2 -14.31 5.95 4.47
CA VAL A 2 -14.31 7.31 3.92
C VAL A 2 -13.77 7.30 2.50
N THR A 3 -12.66 6.61 2.27
CA THR A 3 -12.08 6.56 0.94
C THR A 3 -11.20 5.34 0.79
N THR A 4 -10.91 5.01 -0.45
CA THR A 4 -10.05 3.89 -0.82
C THR A 4 -9.03 4.37 -1.83
N ALA A 5 -7.81 3.89 -1.72
CA ALA A 5 -6.80 4.06 -2.76
C ALA A 5 -6.20 2.70 -3.07
N LYS A 6 -5.92 2.48 -4.34
CA LYS A 6 -5.37 1.21 -4.82
C LYS A 6 -4.11 1.47 -5.62
N LEU A 7 -3.14 0.60 -5.43
CA LEU A 7 -1.93 0.56 -6.26
C LEU A 7 -1.86 -0.81 -6.90
N LYS A 8 -2.01 -0.86 -8.22
CA LYS A 8 -2.03 -2.13 -8.95
C LYS A 8 -0.66 -2.42 -9.54
N TYR A 9 -0.32 -3.69 -9.57
CA TYR A 9 0.90 -4.19 -10.23
C TYR A 9 2.18 -3.57 -9.68
N LEU A 10 2.24 -3.43 -8.36
CA LEU A 10 3.50 -3.06 -7.72
C LEU A 10 4.50 -4.20 -7.92
N GLY A 11 5.66 -3.88 -8.47
CA GLY A 11 6.65 -4.87 -8.89
C GLY A 11 7.47 -5.45 -7.75
N VAL A 12 6.82 -5.81 -6.65
CA VAL A 12 7.43 -6.41 -5.47
C VAL A 12 6.53 -7.56 -5.04
N SER A 13 7.10 -8.62 -4.48
CA SER A 13 6.28 -9.74 -4.03
C SER A 13 5.37 -9.32 -2.87
N ALA A 14 4.18 -9.91 -2.83
CA ALA A 14 3.19 -9.60 -1.80
C ALA A 14 3.74 -9.83 -0.40
N GLN A 15 4.53 -10.87 -0.21
CA GLN A 15 5.11 -11.21 1.09
C GLN A 15 5.98 -10.07 1.62
N LYS A 16 6.82 -9.49 0.77
CA LYS A 16 7.69 -8.39 1.17
C LYS A 16 6.89 -7.13 1.50
N VAL A 17 5.86 -6.86 0.72
CA VAL A 17 5.00 -5.70 0.94
C VAL A 17 4.22 -5.85 2.24
N ARG A 18 3.73 -7.05 2.54
CA ARG A 18 2.98 -7.30 3.77
C ARG A 18 3.79 -7.00 5.02
N LEU A 19 5.09 -7.24 5.00
CA LEU A 19 5.94 -6.92 6.14
C LEU A 19 5.88 -5.44 6.51
N VAL A 20 5.83 -4.57 5.51
CA VAL A 20 5.73 -3.13 5.73
C VAL A 20 4.31 -2.73 6.08
N VAL A 21 3.33 -3.26 5.36
CA VAL A 21 1.92 -2.92 5.56
C VAL A 21 1.46 -3.30 6.97
N ASP A 22 1.93 -4.41 7.50
CA ASP A 22 1.56 -4.83 8.85
C ASP A 22 1.99 -3.83 9.92
N GLN A 23 3.03 -3.04 9.65
CA GLN A 23 3.50 -2.02 10.59
C GLN A 23 2.57 -0.81 10.65
N VAL A 24 1.78 -0.57 9.61
CA VAL A 24 0.94 0.63 9.52
C VAL A 24 -0.55 0.32 9.62
N ARG A 25 -0.94 -0.95 9.51
CA ARG A 25 -2.35 -1.32 9.56
C ARG A 25 -2.97 -0.95 10.90
N GLY A 26 -4.12 -0.30 10.86
CA GLY A 26 -4.85 0.10 12.06
C GLY A 26 -4.32 1.36 12.73
N LYS A 27 -3.30 1.99 12.17
CA LYS A 27 -2.73 3.19 12.76
C LYS A 27 -3.36 4.45 12.19
N ARG A 28 -3.25 5.53 12.93
CA ARG A 28 -3.66 6.84 12.42
C ARG A 28 -2.79 7.19 11.22
N VAL A 29 -3.38 7.93 10.29
CA VAL A 29 -2.68 8.27 9.05
C VAL A 29 -1.36 9.00 9.32
N ASP A 30 -1.34 9.93 10.27
CA ASP A 30 -0.11 10.64 10.63
C ASP A 30 0.99 9.70 11.08
N ASP A 31 0.63 8.75 11.95
CA ASP A 31 1.59 7.77 12.45
C ASP A 31 2.05 6.83 11.33
N ALA A 32 1.12 6.42 10.49
CA ALA A 32 1.44 5.54 9.37
C ALA A 32 2.39 6.23 8.38
N LEU A 33 2.15 7.50 8.08
CA LEU A 33 3.03 8.25 7.20
C LEU A 33 4.43 8.38 7.79
N SER A 34 4.54 8.61 9.09
CA SER A 34 5.84 8.69 9.75
C SER A 34 6.58 7.36 9.67
N ILE A 35 5.88 6.27 9.95
CA ILE A 35 6.48 4.92 9.87
C ILE A 35 7.00 4.66 8.46
N LEU A 36 6.21 4.97 7.44
CA LEU A 36 6.60 4.72 6.06
C LEU A 36 7.74 5.64 5.63
N HIS A 37 7.72 6.89 6.09
CA HIS A 37 8.75 7.86 5.71
C HIS A 37 10.13 7.45 6.23
N TYR A 38 10.19 6.95 7.46
CA TYR A 38 11.45 6.58 8.09
C TYR A 38 11.82 5.12 7.91
N SER A 39 11.01 4.37 7.20
CA SER A 39 11.31 2.97 6.93
C SER A 39 12.47 2.88 5.93
N PRO A 40 13.45 2.00 6.17
CA PRO A 40 14.57 1.83 5.23
C PRO A 40 14.18 1.03 3.99
N ARG A 41 13.00 0.42 3.97
CA ARG A 41 12.60 -0.42 2.86
C ARG A 41 12.18 0.42 1.66
N ARG A 42 12.60 -0.02 0.47
CA ARG A 42 12.34 0.72 -0.76
C ARG A 42 10.85 0.85 -1.05
N VAL A 43 10.10 -0.22 -0.81
CA VAL A 43 8.66 -0.25 -1.09
C VAL A 43 7.90 0.74 -0.23
N SER A 44 8.45 1.16 0.89
CA SER A 44 7.80 2.12 1.77
C SER A 44 7.55 3.46 1.08
N ARG A 45 8.38 3.83 0.10
CA ARG A 45 8.17 5.07 -0.65
C ARG A 45 6.91 4.99 -1.50
N ASP A 46 6.68 3.84 -2.13
CA ASP A 46 5.48 3.64 -2.93
C ASP A 46 4.23 3.62 -2.06
N LEU A 47 4.33 2.98 -0.89
CA LEU A 47 3.21 2.92 0.04
C LEU A 47 2.92 4.28 0.65
N GLU A 48 3.95 5.07 0.91
CA GLU A 48 3.78 6.44 1.40
C GLU A 48 3.01 7.28 0.38
N LYS A 49 3.36 7.17 -0.89
CA LYS A 49 2.65 7.88 -1.97
C LYS A 49 1.20 7.43 -2.05
N LEU A 50 0.96 6.13 -1.92
CA LEU A 50 -0.41 5.59 -1.95
C LEU A 50 -1.23 6.15 -0.81
N LEU A 51 -0.68 6.19 0.39
CA LEU A 51 -1.39 6.72 1.55
C LEU A 51 -1.67 8.21 1.39
N LYS A 52 -0.73 8.98 0.89
CA LYS A 52 -0.95 10.40 0.60
C LYS A 52 -2.04 10.59 -0.44
N SER A 53 -2.09 9.73 -1.45
CA SER A 53 -3.14 9.76 -2.45
C SER A 53 -4.51 9.49 -1.83
N ALA A 54 -4.58 8.52 -0.91
CA ALA A 54 -5.83 8.22 -0.21
C ALA A 54 -6.31 9.42 0.62
N VAL A 55 -5.38 10.09 1.30
CA VAL A 55 -5.73 11.29 2.07
C VAL A 55 -6.26 12.39 1.17
N ALA A 56 -5.59 12.61 0.04
CA ALA A 56 -6.04 13.63 -0.92
C ALA A 56 -7.43 13.31 -1.46
N ASN A 57 -7.71 12.02 -1.74
CA ASN A 57 -9.04 11.61 -2.19
C ASN A 57 -10.11 11.87 -1.13
N ALA A 58 -9.77 11.63 0.15
CA ALA A 58 -10.69 11.89 1.24
C ALA A 58 -11.01 13.38 1.35
N GLN A 59 -9.99 14.23 1.20
CA GLN A 59 -10.18 15.69 1.26
C GLN A 59 -11.02 16.21 0.10
N GLN A 60 -10.90 15.59 -1.08
CA GLN A 60 -11.73 15.97 -2.22
C GLN A 60 -13.18 15.62 -2.00
N LYS A 61 -13.44 14.49 -1.36
CA LYS A 61 -14.81 14.08 -1.06
C LYS A 61 -15.45 14.96 0.00
N ASP A 62 -14.68 15.39 0.97
CA ASP A 62 -15.17 16.20 2.08
C ASP A 62 -14.10 17.22 2.46
N PRO A 63 -14.19 18.46 1.91
CA PRO A 63 -13.19 19.48 2.22
C PRO A 63 -13.12 19.89 3.69
N GLU A 64 -14.17 19.62 4.45
CA GLU A 64 -14.20 19.95 5.87
C GLU A 64 -13.71 18.81 6.75
N LEU A 65 -13.25 17.73 6.14
CA LEU A 65 -12.78 16.57 6.86
C LEU A 65 -11.57 16.89 7.73
N ASP A 66 -11.62 16.44 8.97
CA ASP A 66 -10.48 16.54 9.87
C ASP A 66 -9.51 15.40 9.57
N VAL A 67 -8.43 15.72 8.87
CA VAL A 67 -7.42 14.74 8.45
C VAL A 67 -6.79 14.06 9.67
N ASP A 68 -6.68 14.76 10.79
CA ASP A 68 -6.07 14.18 12.00
C ASP A 68 -6.89 13.02 12.57
N ARG A 69 -8.14 12.88 12.17
CA ARG A 69 -9.00 11.79 12.61
C ARG A 69 -8.99 10.59 11.67
N LEU A 70 -8.29 10.68 10.57
CA LEU A 70 -8.22 9.58 9.62
C LEU A 70 -7.36 8.45 10.17
N VAL A 71 -7.85 7.23 9.98
CA VAL A 71 -7.20 5.99 10.39
C VAL A 71 -7.11 5.07 9.19
N LEU A 72 -6.00 4.38 9.05
CA LEU A 72 -5.86 3.34 8.04
C LEU A 72 -6.57 2.10 8.55
N SER A 73 -7.87 2.01 8.26
CA SER A 73 -8.73 0.99 8.82
C SER A 73 -8.46 -0.39 8.22
N GLN A 74 -8.19 -0.44 6.93
CA GLN A 74 -7.86 -1.68 6.25
C GLN A 74 -6.70 -1.44 5.30
N ALA A 75 -5.80 -2.39 5.29
CA ALA A 75 -4.69 -2.39 4.35
C ALA A 75 -4.54 -3.82 3.84
N MET A 76 -4.79 -4.02 2.56
CA MET A 76 -4.79 -5.35 1.96
C MET A 76 -3.73 -5.43 0.88
N VAL A 77 -3.02 -6.55 0.85
CA VAL A 77 -2.02 -6.82 -0.17
C VAL A 77 -2.40 -8.14 -0.82
N ASP A 78 -2.76 -8.09 -2.09
CA ASP A 78 -3.14 -9.27 -2.85
C ASP A 78 -2.09 -9.57 -3.89
N GLU A 79 -1.86 -10.85 -4.16
CA GLU A 79 -0.96 -11.23 -5.21
C GLU A 79 -1.57 -10.94 -6.57
N ALA A 80 -0.79 -10.28 -7.42
CA ALA A 80 -1.16 -10.11 -8.82
C ALA A 80 -0.73 -11.35 -9.59
N PRO A 81 -1.30 -11.58 -10.80
CA PRO A 81 -0.82 -12.69 -11.62
C PRO A 81 0.67 -12.58 -11.87
N THR A 82 1.36 -13.70 -11.68
CA THR A 82 2.79 -13.78 -11.95
C THR A 82 3.00 -13.85 -13.45
N MET A 83 3.80 -12.92 -13.97
CA MET A 83 4.14 -12.93 -15.39
C MET A 83 5.43 -13.72 -15.59
N ARG A 84 5.40 -14.65 -16.52
CA ARG A 84 6.57 -15.43 -16.88
C ARG A 84 7.18 -14.84 -18.13
N ARG A 85 8.48 -14.63 -18.08
CA ARG A 85 9.23 -14.22 -19.25
C ARG A 85 10.34 -15.20 -19.47
N ALA A 86 10.61 -15.48 -20.73
CA ALA A 86 11.69 -16.37 -21.11
C ALA A 86 12.81 -15.55 -21.71
N ARG A 87 14.04 -15.90 -21.36
CA ARG A 87 15.22 -15.32 -21.99
C ARG A 87 16.01 -16.41 -22.70
N SER A 88 16.41 -16.09 -23.92
CA SER A 88 17.32 -16.94 -24.65
C SER A 88 18.71 -16.87 -24.02
N ARG A 89 19.31 -18.02 -23.85
CA ARG A 89 20.70 -18.12 -23.41
C ARG A 89 21.57 -18.57 -24.57
N ALA A 90 22.87 -18.34 -24.43
CA ALA A 90 23.84 -18.80 -25.37
C ALA A 90 23.69 -20.23 -25.64
N MET A 91 23.50 -21.04 -26.28
CA MET A 91 23.24 -22.46 -26.46
C MET A 91 21.76 -22.79 -26.66
N GLY A 92 20.93 -21.77 -26.92
CA GLY A 92 19.55 -21.98 -27.27
C GLY A 92 18.63 -22.36 -26.10
N ARG A 93 19.10 -22.27 -24.88
CA ARG A 93 18.28 -22.58 -23.71
C ARG A 93 17.47 -21.38 -23.29
N PHE A 94 16.25 -21.64 -22.82
CA PHE A 94 15.36 -20.61 -22.30
C PHE A 94 15.17 -20.81 -20.82
N PHE A 95 15.32 -19.73 -20.05
CA PHE A 95 15.10 -19.74 -18.62
C PHE A 95 13.90 -18.85 -18.31
N PRO A 96 12.88 -19.38 -17.62
CA PRO A 96 11.75 -18.56 -17.25
C PRO A 96 12.16 -17.55 -16.18
N ILE A 97 11.73 -16.31 -16.36
CA ILE A 97 11.89 -15.26 -15.37
C ILE A 97 10.51 -14.96 -14.83
N LEU A 98 10.36 -15.09 -13.50
CA LEU A 98 9.10 -14.81 -12.86
C LEU A 98 9.07 -13.34 -12.43
N LYS A 99 8.10 -12.61 -12.97
CA LYS A 99 7.86 -11.22 -12.56
C LYS A 99 6.71 -11.22 -11.58
N ARG A 100 7.04 -11.16 -10.30
CA ARG A 100 6.04 -11.14 -9.24
C ARG A 100 5.59 -9.72 -9.01
N ALA A 101 4.29 -9.57 -8.74
CA ALA A 101 3.71 -8.29 -8.46
C ALA A 101 2.57 -8.47 -7.45
N CYS A 102 2.11 -7.37 -6.90
CA CYS A 102 0.98 -7.38 -5.98
C CYS A 102 0.13 -6.15 -6.19
N HIS A 103 -1.07 -6.20 -5.64
CA HIS A 103 -1.98 -5.07 -5.57
C HIS A 103 -2.12 -4.67 -4.12
N VAL A 104 -2.05 -3.38 -3.85
CA VAL A 104 -2.21 -2.85 -2.50
C VAL A 104 -3.45 -1.97 -2.46
N ARG A 105 -4.25 -2.15 -1.42
CA ARG A 105 -5.45 -1.35 -1.20
C ARG A 105 -5.41 -0.80 0.20
N PHE A 106 -5.58 0.51 0.33
CA PHE A 106 -5.70 1.19 1.61
C PHE A 106 -7.08 1.80 1.73
N ASP A 107 -7.77 1.47 2.81
CA ASP A 107 -9.07 2.05 3.16
C ASP A 107 -8.90 2.95 4.36
N LEU A 108 -9.41 4.17 4.26
CA LEU A 108 -9.36 5.13 5.36
C LEU A 108 -10.74 5.31 5.96
N ASP A 109 -10.78 5.42 7.28
CA ASP A 109 -11.97 5.73 8.04
C ASP A 109 -11.68 6.82 9.03
N LEU A 110 -12.74 7.46 9.55
CA LEU A 110 -12.61 8.41 10.61
C LEU A 110 -12.62 7.67 11.96
N HIS A 111 -11.65 8.02 12.79
CA HIS A 111 -11.65 7.51 14.16
C HIS A 111 -12.80 8.14 14.90
N ARG A 112 -13.62 7.33 15.53
CA ARG A 112 -14.76 7.82 16.28
C ARG A 112 -14.29 8.50 17.57
N SER A 113 -14.70 9.75 17.73
CA SER A 113 -14.43 10.48 18.93
C SER A 113 -15.09 9.78 20.10
N GLY A 114 -14.38 9.58 21.18
CA GLY A 114 -14.89 8.91 22.36
C GLY A 114 -14.86 7.40 22.31
N ALA A 115 -14.59 6.84 21.20
CA ALA A 115 -14.36 5.41 21.12
C ALA A 115 -13.03 5.16 21.79
N ARG A 116 -12.98 4.39 22.58
CA ARG A 116 -11.85 4.15 23.08
C ARG A 116 -11.22 3.58 22.42
N GLY A 117 -10.94 3.75 22.08
CA GLY A 117 -10.28 3.26 21.05
C GLY A 117 -9.02 2.86 20.99
#